data_f86ae3f0aec7cb704b437c3840a4e91e
#
_entry.id   f86ae3f0aec7cb704b437c3840a4e91e
#
_cell.length_a   1.000
_cell.length_b   1.000
_cell.length_c   1.000
_cell.angle_alpha   90.00
_cell.angle_beta   90.00
_cell.angle_gamma   90.00
#
_symmetry.space_group_name_H-M   'P 1'
#
loop_
_entity.id
_entity.type
_entity.pdbx_description
1 polymer ?
#
loop_
_entity_poly.entity_id
_entity_poly.type
_entity_poly.pdbx_seq_one_letter_code
_entity_poly.pdbx_strand_id
1 'polypeptide(L)'
;MGAGYHGGFGSTSGSGCVVAADSTLVGNGRGFELKEAAKRVKKIEGFTDVAVHGSPDSISVMINRNGKEREIVLDHRRLANFLKSDKGYSKGNIRLLSCSTGSETGTFAQNLANKLGVTVRAPSDTLFIFPSGKMVIGPDMRTNSGRWIDYHPQKGAKR
;
A
#
# COMPACT_ATOMS: atom_id res chain seq x y z
N MET A 1 16.68 7.50 0.52
CA MET A 1 16.87 6.64 0.33
C MET A 1 16.08 5.88 -0.18
N GLY A 2 16.02 5.63 -0.61
CA GLY A 2 15.41 5.04 -1.22
C GLY A 2 15.03 3.84 -1.05
N ALA A 3 14.62 3.55 -1.25
CA ALA A 3 14.27 2.67 -1.29
C ALA A 3 14.25 1.81 -0.89
N GLY A 4 14.04 1.92 -0.60
CA GLY A 4 13.95 1.09 -0.16
C GLY A 4 14.27 0.13 -0.46
N TYR A 5 14.51 -0.02 -0.71
CA TYR A 5 14.81 -0.71 -0.72
C TYR A 5 15.09 -1.76 -1.02
N HIS A 6 15.52 -2.12 -1.20
CA HIS A 6 16.27 -3.15 -1.37
C HIS A 6 15.58 -4.37 -0.99
N GLY A 7 14.67 -4.79 -1.57
CA GLY A 7 13.94 -5.89 -1.15
C GLY A 7 13.27 -5.62 0.14
N GLY A 8 13.19 -4.38 0.42
CA GLY A 8 12.93 -3.93 1.72
C GLY A 8 11.53 -3.96 2.23
N PHE A 9 10.72 -4.90 1.89
CA PHE A 9 9.46 -5.09 2.60
C PHE A 9 9.77 -5.72 3.96
N GLY A 10 9.03 -5.35 4.95
CA GLY A 10 9.17 -5.95 6.27
C GLY A 10 8.45 -7.28 6.38
N SER A 11 8.34 -7.76 7.59
CA SER A 11 7.58 -8.97 7.86
C SER A 11 6.10 -8.74 7.63
N THR A 12 5.42 -9.74 7.10
CA THR A 12 4.00 -9.63 6.77
C THR A 12 3.15 -10.60 7.55
N SER A 13 3.46 -10.84 8.80
CA SER A 13 2.62 -11.74 9.57
C SER A 13 1.63 -10.95 10.42
N GLY A 14 0.38 -11.32 10.36
CA GLY A 14 -0.65 -10.70 11.16
C GLY A 14 -0.88 -9.23 10.82
N SER A 15 -0.59 -8.36 11.74
CA SER A 15 -0.74 -6.93 11.55
C SER A 15 0.58 -6.22 11.26
N GLY A 16 1.47 -6.87 10.56
CA GLY A 16 2.75 -6.29 10.19
C GLY A 16 2.61 -5.16 9.16
N CYS A 17 3.73 -4.59 8.80
CA CYS A 17 3.77 -3.55 7.79
C CYS A 17 4.76 -3.94 6.71
N VAL A 18 4.31 -3.84 5.47
CA VAL A 18 5.16 -4.06 4.30
C VAL A 18 5.39 -2.73 3.64
N VAL A 19 6.64 -2.34 3.48
CA VAL A 19 6.98 -1.07 2.85
C VAL A 19 7.78 -1.33 1.60
N ALA A 20 7.27 -0.88 0.48
CA ALA A 20 7.90 -1.08 -0.81
C ALA A 20 8.22 0.21 -1.54
N ALA A 21 7.87 1.33 -0.98
CA ALA A 21 8.16 2.63 -1.56
C ALA A 21 9.02 3.44 -0.61
N ASP A 22 9.96 4.14 -1.17
CA ASP A 22 10.84 5.00 -0.39
C ASP A 22 10.81 6.36 -1.06
N SER A 23 9.93 7.20 -0.61
CA SER A 23 9.75 8.50 -1.21
C SER A 23 9.30 9.50 -0.16
N THR A 24 9.50 10.74 -0.46
CA THR A 24 9.04 11.81 0.39
C THR A 24 7.53 11.90 0.33
N LEU A 25 6.91 11.91 1.50
CA LEU A 25 5.52 12.01 1.55
C LEU A 25 5.05 13.37 1.78
N VAL A 26 3.89 13.53 1.63
CA VAL A 26 3.17 14.67 1.81
C VAL A 26 3.16 15.11 3.22
N GLY A 27 2.73 16.03 3.65
CA GLY A 27 2.85 16.64 4.92
C GLY A 27 3.46 18.00 4.69
N ASN A 28 4.68 18.14 5.05
CA ASN A 28 5.37 19.41 4.82
C ASN A 28 6.30 19.36 3.61
N GLY A 29 6.34 18.24 2.92
CA GLY A 29 7.18 18.09 1.75
C GLY A 29 8.67 18.13 2.01
N ARG A 30 9.08 17.74 3.20
CA ARG A 30 10.48 17.86 3.57
C ARG A 30 11.14 16.54 3.90
N GLY A 31 11.28 15.71 2.92
CA GLY A 31 12.11 14.52 3.07
C GLY A 31 11.65 13.50 4.10
N PHE A 32 10.40 13.52 4.44
CA PHE A 32 9.87 12.53 5.36
C PHE A 32 9.43 11.32 4.56
N GLU A 33 10.13 10.22 4.73
CA GLU A 33 9.93 9.06 3.90
C GLU A 33 8.65 8.29 4.25
N LEU A 34 8.06 7.68 3.24
CA LEU A 34 6.84 6.91 3.39
C LEU A 34 7.01 5.80 4.42
N LYS A 35 8.13 5.12 4.42
CA LYS A 35 8.32 4.02 5.35
C LYS A 35 8.35 4.48 6.81
N GLU A 36 8.88 5.68 7.08
CA GLU A 36 8.90 6.20 8.43
C GLU A 36 7.50 6.60 8.88
N ALA A 37 6.75 7.23 7.99
CA ALA A 37 5.38 7.58 8.28
C ALA A 37 4.53 6.33 8.49
N ALA A 38 4.70 5.33 7.65
CA ALA A 38 3.93 4.09 7.74
C ALA A 38 4.14 3.37 9.07
N LYS A 39 5.34 3.45 9.61
CA LYS A 39 5.63 2.82 10.91
C LYS A 39 4.85 3.44 12.06
N ARG A 40 4.43 4.68 11.90
CA ARG A 40 3.70 5.40 12.95
C ARG A 40 2.20 5.33 12.80
N VAL A 41 1.72 4.76 11.70
CA VAL A 41 0.30 4.55 11.49
C VAL A 41 -0.19 3.52 12.49
N LYS A 42 -1.34 3.79 13.11
CA LYS A 42 -1.91 2.87 14.07
C LYS A 42 -2.31 1.58 13.37
N LYS A 43 -1.78 0.46 13.83
CA LYS A 43 -2.05 -0.84 13.23
C LYS A 43 -3.45 -1.32 13.57
N ILE A 44 -4.01 -2.11 12.67
CA ILE A 44 -5.31 -2.75 12.86
C ILE A 44 -5.07 -4.24 12.98
N GLU A 45 -5.57 -4.83 14.04
CA GLU A 45 -5.40 -6.26 14.25
C GLU A 45 -6.03 -7.04 13.09
N GLY A 46 -5.30 -8.04 12.60
CA GLY A 46 -5.78 -8.86 11.48
C GLY A 46 -5.46 -8.29 10.10
N PHE A 47 -4.89 -7.09 10.04
CA PHE A 47 -4.51 -6.46 8.78
C PHE A 47 -3.00 -6.35 8.65
N THR A 48 -2.51 -6.54 7.44
CA THR A 48 -1.13 -6.23 7.08
C THR A 48 -1.16 -4.96 6.24
N ASP A 49 -0.39 -3.96 6.64
CA ASP A 49 -0.30 -2.70 5.92
C ASP A 49 0.74 -2.81 4.80
N VAL A 50 0.36 -2.40 3.61
CA VAL A 50 1.26 -2.38 2.45
C VAL A 50 1.38 -0.93 2.01
N ALA A 51 2.54 -0.33 2.27
CA ALA A 51 2.77 1.09 1.99
C ALA A 51 3.53 1.23 0.68
N VAL A 52 2.84 1.68 -0.35
CA VAL A 52 3.38 1.82 -1.70
C VAL A 52 2.72 3.01 -2.38
N HIS A 53 3.28 3.45 -3.49
CA HIS A 53 2.59 4.42 -4.33
C HIS A 53 1.44 3.74 -5.05
N GLY A 54 0.37 4.44 -5.31
CA GLY A 54 -0.79 3.83 -5.92
C GLY A 54 -1.57 4.72 -6.86
N SER A 55 -2.39 4.07 -7.66
CA SER A 55 -3.37 4.67 -8.54
C SER A 55 -4.60 3.77 -8.52
N PRO A 56 -5.69 4.15 -9.18
CA PRO A 56 -6.88 3.28 -9.20
C PRO A 56 -6.63 1.88 -9.79
N ASP A 57 -5.61 1.72 -10.63
CA ASP A 57 -5.40 0.47 -11.34
C ASP A 57 -4.05 -0.20 -11.10
N SER A 58 -3.16 0.43 -10.36
CA SER A 58 -1.82 -0.13 -10.17
C SER A 58 -1.16 0.43 -8.92
N ILE A 59 -0.06 -0.21 -8.53
CA ILE A 59 0.82 0.34 -7.51
C ILE A 59 2.23 0.40 -8.09
N SER A 60 3.12 1.09 -7.41
CA SER A 60 4.52 1.07 -7.82
C SER A 60 5.42 0.92 -6.61
N VAL A 61 6.57 0.30 -6.86
CA VAL A 61 7.59 0.10 -5.84
C VAL A 61 8.91 0.61 -6.37
N MET A 62 9.75 1.07 -5.45
CA MET A 62 11.10 1.48 -5.80
C MET A 62 12.05 0.33 -5.54
N ILE A 63 12.84 -0.01 -6.53
CA ILE A 63 13.82 -1.09 -6.42
C ILE A 63 15.20 -0.50 -6.73
N ASN A 64 16.16 -0.83 -5.88
CA ASN A 64 17.54 -0.43 -6.10
C ASN A 64 18.32 -1.62 -6.65
N ARG A 65 18.89 -1.46 -7.83
CA ARG A 65 19.76 -2.46 -8.43
C ARG A 65 21.04 -1.80 -8.86
N ASN A 66 22.16 -2.28 -8.36
CA ASN A 66 23.48 -1.78 -8.72
C ASN A 66 23.60 -0.27 -8.51
N GLY A 67 23.04 0.22 -7.41
CA GLY A 67 23.09 1.63 -7.08
C GLY A 67 22.12 2.51 -7.84
N LYS A 68 21.29 1.93 -8.71
CA LYS A 68 20.29 2.68 -9.46
C LYS A 68 18.90 2.37 -8.94
N GLU A 69 18.16 3.41 -8.64
CA GLU A 69 16.77 3.27 -8.22
C GLU A 69 15.86 3.27 -9.43
N ARG A 70 14.91 2.36 -9.46
CA ARG A 70 13.94 2.27 -10.54
C ARG A 70 12.57 2.08 -9.95
N GLU A 71 11.61 2.80 -10.50
CA GLU A 71 10.22 2.61 -10.16
C GLU A 71 9.66 1.49 -11.04
N ILE A 72 9.03 0.51 -10.41
CA ILE A 72 8.40 -0.59 -11.12
C ILE A 72 6.93 -0.57 -10.82
N VAL A 73 6.11 -0.54 -11.87
CA VAL A 73 4.66 -0.56 -11.74
C VAL A 73 4.20 -2.01 -11.69
N LEU A 74 3.37 -2.33 -10.71
CA LEU A 74 2.86 -3.68 -10.53
C LEU A 74 1.34 -3.68 -10.61
N ASP A 75 0.81 -4.67 -11.30
CA ASP A 75 -0.62 -4.94 -11.23
C ASP A 75 -0.91 -5.79 -9.99
N HIS A 76 -2.17 -6.12 -9.77
CA HIS A 76 -2.57 -6.88 -8.58
C HIS A 76 -1.95 -8.27 -8.53
N ARG A 77 -1.71 -8.88 -9.69
CA ARG A 77 -1.13 -10.23 -9.75
C ARG A 77 0.33 -10.22 -9.33
N ARG A 78 1.07 -9.24 -9.83
CA ARG A 78 2.49 -9.11 -9.50
C ARG A 78 2.66 -8.72 -8.04
N LEU A 79 1.81 -7.84 -7.53
CA LEU A 79 1.89 -7.50 -6.11
C LEU A 79 1.57 -8.73 -5.25
N ALA A 80 0.55 -9.50 -5.59
CA ALA A 80 0.22 -10.69 -4.84
C ALA A 80 1.39 -11.68 -4.82
N ASN A 81 2.02 -11.90 -5.96
CA ASN A 81 3.18 -12.78 -6.02
C ASN A 81 4.34 -12.24 -5.21
N PHE A 82 4.59 -10.95 -5.29
CA PHE A 82 5.66 -10.33 -4.53
C PHE A 82 5.46 -10.49 -3.04
N LEU A 83 4.25 -10.25 -2.57
CA LEU A 83 3.94 -10.39 -1.15
C LEU A 83 4.17 -11.84 -0.68
N LYS A 84 3.71 -12.80 -1.45
CA LYS A 84 3.83 -14.20 -1.08
C LYS A 84 5.25 -14.72 -1.19
N SER A 85 5.92 -14.43 -2.30
CA SER A 85 7.24 -15.00 -2.59
C SER A 85 8.35 -14.28 -1.87
N ASP A 86 8.34 -12.97 -1.90
CA ASP A 86 9.48 -12.20 -1.42
C ASP A 86 9.31 -11.73 0.01
N LYS A 87 8.09 -11.62 0.49
CA LYS A 87 7.82 -11.04 1.80
C LYS A 87 7.16 -12.00 2.78
N GLY A 88 6.92 -13.21 2.36
CA GLY A 88 6.40 -14.22 3.25
C GLY A 88 4.95 -14.01 3.68
N TYR A 89 4.20 -13.18 2.96
CA TYR A 89 2.80 -13.00 3.27
C TYR A 89 2.05 -14.32 3.04
N SER A 90 1.30 -14.76 4.02
CA SER A 90 0.56 -16.02 3.90
C SER A 90 -0.95 -15.83 4.10
N LYS A 91 -1.33 -14.94 5.00
CA LYS A 91 -2.76 -14.78 5.29
C LYS A 91 -3.00 -13.44 6.00
N GLY A 92 -4.25 -13.12 6.16
CA GLY A 92 -4.68 -11.90 6.83
C GLY A 92 -5.17 -10.87 5.83
N ASN A 93 -5.98 -9.95 6.32
CA ASN A 93 -6.49 -8.88 5.47
C ASN A 93 -5.38 -7.88 5.15
N ILE A 94 -5.55 -7.16 4.05
CA ILE A 94 -4.57 -6.18 3.59
C ILE A 94 -5.17 -4.78 3.71
N ARG A 95 -4.38 -3.85 4.26
CA ARG A 95 -4.73 -2.42 4.17
C ARG A 95 -3.68 -1.75 3.29
N LEU A 96 -4.14 -1.16 2.18
CA LEU A 96 -3.25 -0.49 1.25
C LEU A 96 -3.02 0.95 1.68
N LEU A 97 -1.83 1.25 2.15
CA LEU A 97 -1.42 2.63 2.46
C LEU A 97 -0.87 3.21 1.16
N SER A 98 -1.79 3.52 0.24
CA SER A 98 -1.43 3.94 -1.11
C SER A 98 -2.56 4.81 -1.67
N CYS A 99 -2.20 5.72 -2.57
CA CYS A 99 -3.17 6.66 -3.11
C CYS A 99 -4.17 5.98 -4.05
N SER A 100 -5.43 6.25 -3.85
CA SER A 100 -6.51 5.94 -4.80
C SER A 100 -6.68 4.48 -5.20
N THR A 101 -6.04 3.54 -4.50
CA THR A 101 -6.16 2.13 -4.86
C THR A 101 -7.54 1.55 -4.58
N GLY A 102 -8.34 2.24 -3.77
CA GLY A 102 -9.72 1.88 -3.51
C GLY A 102 -10.73 2.69 -4.30
N SER A 103 -10.26 3.52 -5.24
CA SER A 103 -11.15 4.35 -6.03
C SER A 103 -12.12 3.49 -6.85
N GLU A 104 -13.38 3.93 -6.89
CA GLU A 104 -14.41 3.23 -7.66
C GLU A 104 -14.18 3.35 -9.17
N THR A 105 -13.29 4.24 -9.60
CA THR A 105 -12.96 4.36 -11.03
C THR A 105 -11.98 3.30 -11.49
N GLY A 106 -11.40 2.53 -10.56
CA GLY A 106 -10.45 1.48 -10.90
C GLY A 106 -10.84 0.16 -10.27
N THR A 107 -9.99 -0.83 -10.43
CA THR A 107 -10.30 -2.19 -10.01
C THR A 107 -9.19 -2.83 -9.16
N PHE A 108 -8.17 -2.08 -8.82
CA PHE A 108 -6.98 -2.68 -8.20
C PHE A 108 -7.31 -3.41 -6.89
N ALA A 109 -7.99 -2.74 -5.97
CA ALA A 109 -8.25 -3.32 -4.65
C ALA A 109 -9.17 -4.55 -4.75
N GLN A 110 -10.20 -4.47 -5.58
CA GLN A 110 -11.10 -5.61 -5.77
C GLN A 110 -10.35 -6.80 -6.39
N ASN A 111 -9.53 -6.53 -7.39
CA ASN A 111 -8.75 -7.59 -8.03
C ASN A 111 -7.75 -8.21 -7.07
N LEU A 112 -7.13 -7.40 -6.23
CA LEU A 112 -6.21 -7.92 -5.23
C LEU A 112 -6.95 -8.77 -4.19
N ALA A 113 -8.11 -8.31 -3.74
CA ALA A 113 -8.92 -9.10 -2.82
C ALA A 113 -9.30 -10.44 -3.42
N ASN A 114 -9.71 -10.45 -4.68
CA ASN A 114 -10.06 -11.69 -5.38
C ASN A 114 -8.83 -12.61 -5.50
N LYS A 115 -7.69 -12.04 -5.83
CA LYS A 115 -6.48 -12.83 -6.05
C LYS A 115 -5.98 -13.46 -4.75
N LEU A 116 -6.02 -12.72 -3.66
CA LEU A 116 -5.51 -13.20 -2.37
C LEU A 116 -6.57 -13.93 -1.54
N GLY A 117 -7.84 -13.76 -1.86
CA GLY A 117 -8.92 -14.37 -1.09
C GLY A 117 -9.11 -13.73 0.27
N VAL A 118 -8.78 -12.45 0.41
CA VAL A 118 -8.87 -11.72 1.68
C VAL A 118 -9.55 -10.37 1.46
N THR A 119 -9.97 -9.74 2.55
CA THR A 119 -10.46 -8.36 2.48
C THR A 119 -9.29 -7.42 2.26
N VAL A 120 -9.45 -6.51 1.30
CA VAL A 120 -8.48 -5.45 1.03
C VAL A 120 -9.15 -4.12 1.33
N ARG A 121 -8.59 -3.38 2.29
CA ARG A 121 -9.05 -2.04 2.64
C ARG A 121 -8.15 -1.04 1.94
N ALA A 122 -8.75 -0.13 1.20
CA ALA A 122 -7.99 0.79 0.37
C ALA A 122 -8.65 2.17 0.34
N PRO A 123 -7.84 3.24 0.19
CA PRO A 123 -8.40 4.60 0.21
C PRO A 123 -9.03 4.97 -1.12
N SER A 124 -10.13 5.71 -1.04
CA SER A 124 -10.89 6.11 -2.21
C SER A 124 -10.24 7.24 -3.01
N ASP A 125 -9.29 7.94 -2.41
CA ASP A 125 -8.65 9.11 -3.02
C ASP A 125 -7.19 9.15 -2.54
N THR A 126 -6.50 10.26 -2.80
CA THR A 126 -5.11 10.42 -2.37
C THR A 126 -4.99 10.24 -0.86
N LEU A 127 -4.00 9.48 -0.46
CA LEU A 127 -3.73 9.24 0.96
C LEU A 127 -2.52 10.07 1.38
N PHE A 128 -2.70 10.85 2.43
CA PHE A 128 -1.63 11.63 3.03
C PHE A 128 -1.34 11.06 4.41
N ILE A 129 -0.10 10.70 4.66
CA ILE A 129 0.32 10.19 5.97
C ILE A 129 1.27 11.20 6.57
N PHE A 130 0.88 11.77 7.70
CA PHE A 130 1.69 12.78 8.38
C PHE A 130 2.77 12.15 9.25
N PRO A 131 3.79 12.90 9.63
CA PRO A 131 4.86 12.37 10.48
C PRO A 131 4.38 11.72 11.78
N SER A 132 3.23 12.14 12.30
CA SER A 132 2.65 11.55 13.51
C SER A 132 1.99 10.20 13.26
N GLY A 133 1.79 9.82 12.01
CA GLY A 133 1.00 8.64 11.64
C GLY A 133 -0.45 8.95 11.35
N LYS A 134 -0.88 10.21 11.53
CA LYS A 134 -2.23 10.63 11.19
C LYS A 134 -2.42 10.51 9.68
N MET A 135 -3.60 10.08 9.25
CA MET A 135 -3.90 9.91 7.83
C MET A 135 -5.09 10.76 7.42
N VAL A 136 -5.00 11.27 6.19
CA VAL A 136 -6.08 12.03 5.55
C VAL A 136 -6.28 11.46 4.15
N ILE A 137 -7.52 11.25 3.76
CA ILE A 137 -7.88 10.80 2.42
C ILE A 137 -8.70 11.89 1.76
N GLY A 138 -8.19 12.46 0.67
CA GLY A 138 -8.91 13.54 0.00
C GLY A 138 -8.08 14.17 -1.11
N PRO A 139 -8.60 15.27 -1.68
CA PRO A 139 -7.91 15.95 -2.79
C PRO A 139 -6.65 16.70 -2.35
N ASP A 140 -6.55 17.01 -1.05
CA ASP A 140 -5.36 17.64 -0.50
C ASP A 140 -5.22 17.26 0.97
N MET A 141 -4.11 17.63 1.59
CA MET A 141 -3.79 17.20 2.94
C MET A 141 -4.66 17.84 4.03
N ARG A 142 -5.48 18.79 3.66
CA ARG A 142 -6.37 19.48 4.63
C ARG A 142 -7.81 19.03 4.50
N THR A 143 -8.15 18.31 3.43
CA THR A 143 -9.52 17.95 3.10
C THR A 143 -9.70 16.44 3.23
N ASN A 144 -10.21 16.00 4.37
CA ASN A 144 -10.42 14.58 4.63
C ASN A 144 -11.83 14.19 4.20
N SER A 145 -12.08 14.27 2.88
CA SER A 145 -13.40 13.99 2.31
C SER A 145 -13.54 12.60 1.71
N GLY A 146 -12.43 11.86 1.61
CA GLY A 146 -12.47 10.49 1.13
C GLY A 146 -12.74 9.50 2.24
N ARG A 147 -12.58 8.24 1.93
CA ARG A 147 -12.84 7.20 2.91
C ARG A 147 -12.05 5.93 2.60
N TRP A 148 -11.94 5.07 3.59
CA TRP A 148 -11.44 3.71 3.42
C TRP A 148 -12.58 2.85 2.89
N ILE A 149 -12.30 2.01 1.92
CA ILE A 149 -13.29 1.10 1.35
C ILE A 149 -12.78 -0.32 1.50
N ASP A 150 -13.63 -1.20 2.00
CA ASP A 150 -13.30 -2.61 2.14
C ASP A 150 -13.79 -3.35 0.91
N TYR A 151 -12.88 -4.04 0.25
CA TYR A 151 -13.18 -4.91 -0.87
C TYR A 151 -13.04 -6.35 -0.44
N HIS A 152 -14.14 -7.08 -0.50
CA HIS A 152 -14.15 -8.49 -0.10
C HIS A 152 -13.97 -9.36 -1.35
N PRO A 153 -13.37 -10.56 -1.21
CA PRO A 153 -13.26 -11.46 -2.34
C PRO A 153 -14.65 -11.78 -2.90
N GLN A 154 -14.77 -11.70 -4.20
CA GLN A 154 -16.04 -12.00 -4.85
C GLN A 154 -16.20 -13.50 -5.02
N LYS A 155 -17.43 -13.99 -4.81
CA LYS A 155 -17.71 -15.40 -4.97
C LYS A 155 -17.49 -15.81 -6.42
N GLY A 156 -16.77 -16.91 -6.62
CA GLY A 156 -16.47 -17.40 -7.96
C GLY A 156 -15.32 -16.71 -8.65
N ALA A 157 -14.65 -15.76 -8.00
CA ALA A 157 -13.50 -15.10 -8.61
C ALA A 157 -12.31 -16.05 -8.70
N LYS A 158 -11.52 -15.90 -9.75
CA LYS A 158 -10.28 -16.67 -9.90
C LYS A 158 -9.20 -16.11 -8.98
N ARG A 159 -8.44 -17.00 -8.38
CA ARG A 159 -7.38 -16.62 -7.47
C ARG A 159 -6.01 -17.05 -7.96
#